data_1acc37152a092c1cbfcf6e5e9b0fb886
#
_entry.id   1acc37152a092c1cbfcf6e5e9b0fb886
#
_cell.length_a   1.000
_cell.length_b   1.000
_cell.length_c   1.000
_cell.angle_alpha   90.00
_cell.angle_beta   90.00
_cell.angle_gamma   90.00
#
_symmetry.space_group_name_H-M   'P 1'
#
loop_
_entity.id
_entity.type
_entity.pdbx_description
1 polymer ?
#
loop_
_entity_poly.entity_id
_entity_poly.type
_entity_poly.pdbx_seq_one_letter_code
_entity_poly.pdbx_strand_id
1 'polypeptide(L)'
;TGAIARTMTNINNGGRTPVAGIVHAMMLLLVLLFFGPLVGMIPMACLAGVLVVVSYNMSEWRSIVALAKAPKSDFIVMAVTFVLTIIFDLTIAIEIGLLLAIILFLKRTNEATVIRAFTGEIDPAQQTDIRLNGNDLDKLHIPPYTEVYEIDGPYFFGIANKFDDISQRIGADGQRVRILRMRKVSFIDSTGIHNLEQLYQRSQRCGLTLVLSGVNENVFNTLEKAGLVKLIGRENIRNHINGALARAEEIVKSK
;
A
#
# COMPACT_ATOMS: atom_id res chain seq x y z
N THR A 1 -5.02 28.40 16.83
CA THR A 1 -4.68 28.32 15.39
C THR A 1 -3.18 28.16 15.24
N GLY A 2 -2.75 27.07 14.59
CA GLY A 2 -1.32 26.83 14.34
C GLY A 2 -0.75 27.86 13.38
N ALA A 3 0.23 28.63 13.85
CA ALA A 3 0.93 29.63 13.02
C ALA A 3 2.01 28.94 12.16
N ILE A 4 1.58 28.12 11.18
CA ILE A 4 2.48 27.28 10.36
C ILE A 4 3.59 28.12 9.72
N ALA A 5 3.27 29.23 9.06
CA ALA A 5 4.23 30.10 8.40
C ALA A 5 5.30 30.66 9.36
N ARG A 6 4.88 31.12 10.53
CA ARG A 6 5.80 31.65 11.55
C ARG A 6 6.69 30.57 12.14
N THR A 7 6.13 29.38 12.37
CA THR A 7 6.88 28.23 12.89
C THR A 7 7.94 27.78 11.89
N MET A 8 7.60 27.66 10.60
CA MET A 8 8.57 27.31 9.55
C MET A 8 9.69 28.35 9.43
N THR A 9 9.34 29.65 9.44
CA THR A 9 10.36 30.72 9.42
C THR A 9 11.29 30.61 10.62
N ASN A 10 10.77 30.33 11.81
CA ASN A 10 11.56 30.16 13.03
C ASN A 10 12.49 28.93 12.93
N ILE A 11 12.00 27.81 12.42
CA ILE A 11 12.80 26.58 12.21
C ILE A 11 13.91 26.84 11.19
N ASN A 12 13.62 27.50 10.08
CA ASN A 12 14.57 27.82 9.02
C ASN A 12 15.68 28.79 9.52
N ASN A 13 15.39 29.61 10.55
CA ASN A 13 16.36 30.48 11.22
C ASN A 13 17.01 29.84 12.46
N GLY A 14 16.90 28.53 12.65
CA GLY A 14 17.60 27.77 13.69
C GLY A 14 16.83 27.57 14.99
N GLY A 15 15.60 27.99 15.10
CA GLY A 15 14.73 27.75 16.28
C GLY A 15 14.35 26.28 16.38
N ARG A 16 14.81 25.57 17.43
CA ARG A 16 14.60 24.13 17.62
C ARG A 16 13.78 23.79 18.86
N THR A 17 13.38 24.78 19.65
CA THR A 17 12.74 24.56 20.94
C THR A 17 11.43 25.35 21.06
N PRO A 18 10.46 24.90 21.86
CA PRO A 18 9.25 25.68 22.18
C PRO A 18 9.55 27.03 22.83
N VAL A 19 10.71 27.18 23.48
CA VAL A 19 11.18 28.43 24.12
C VAL A 19 11.25 29.57 23.10
N ALA A 20 11.68 29.29 21.87
CA ALA A 20 11.69 30.29 20.79
C ALA A 20 10.30 30.87 20.50
N GLY A 21 9.25 30.06 20.58
CA GLY A 21 7.87 30.51 20.44
C GLY A 21 7.40 31.39 21.60
N ILE A 22 7.82 31.08 22.83
CA ILE A 22 7.53 31.88 24.01
C ILE A 22 8.21 33.23 23.94
N VAL A 23 9.50 33.25 23.60
CA VAL A 23 10.28 34.49 23.40
C VAL A 23 9.64 35.36 22.30
N HIS A 24 9.24 34.76 21.18
CA HIS A 24 8.53 35.45 20.10
C HIS A 24 7.23 36.11 20.58
N ALA A 25 6.41 35.38 21.34
CA ALA A 25 5.13 35.89 21.88
C ALA A 25 5.40 37.06 22.85
N MET A 26 6.42 36.91 23.70
CA MET A 26 6.81 37.95 24.67
C MET A 26 7.31 39.22 23.97
N MET A 27 8.15 39.08 22.92
CA MET A 27 8.60 40.20 22.09
C MET A 27 7.42 40.89 21.38
N LEU A 28 6.48 40.17 20.83
CA LEU A 28 5.29 40.75 20.19
C LEU A 28 4.44 41.53 21.20
N LEU A 29 4.28 41.02 22.43
CA LEU A 29 3.59 41.74 23.50
C LEU A 29 4.31 43.04 23.88
N LEU A 30 5.64 42.99 23.99
CA LEU A 30 6.46 44.16 24.30
C LEU A 30 6.37 45.22 23.19
N VAL A 31 6.44 44.77 21.91
CA VAL A 31 6.27 45.67 20.76
C VAL A 31 4.89 46.31 20.76
N LEU A 32 3.85 45.56 21.07
CA LEU A 32 2.47 46.08 21.12
C LEU A 32 2.30 47.13 22.22
N LEU A 33 2.90 46.91 23.41
CA LEU A 33 2.76 47.82 24.56
C LEU A 33 3.56 49.09 24.43
N PHE A 34 4.80 49.02 23.95
CA PHE A 34 5.72 50.15 23.91
C PHE A 34 5.89 50.80 22.54
N PHE A 35 5.81 50.04 21.47
CA PHE A 35 6.08 50.48 20.11
C PHE A 35 4.85 50.56 19.22
N GLY A 36 3.63 50.38 19.76
CA GLY A 36 2.37 50.45 19.01
C GLY A 36 2.24 51.63 18.06
N PRO A 37 2.50 52.87 18.49
CA PRO A 37 2.46 54.07 17.64
C PRO A 37 3.45 54.02 16.48
N LEU A 38 4.66 53.50 16.70
CA LEU A 38 5.71 53.36 15.69
C LEU A 38 5.36 52.30 14.64
N VAL A 39 4.79 51.17 15.08
CA VAL A 39 4.31 50.09 14.17
C VAL A 39 3.21 50.60 13.26
N GLY A 40 2.34 51.50 13.74
CA GLY A 40 1.28 52.12 12.95
C GLY A 40 1.80 53.00 11.79
N MET A 41 3.07 53.43 11.85
CA MET A 41 3.70 54.21 10.77
C MET A 41 4.27 53.36 9.63
N ILE A 42 4.30 52.05 9.79
CA ILE A 42 4.79 51.14 8.74
C ILE A 42 3.79 51.12 7.55
N PRO A 43 4.24 51.51 6.35
CA PRO A 43 3.37 51.51 5.18
C PRO A 43 2.96 50.09 4.78
N MET A 44 1.72 49.90 4.37
CA MET A 44 1.16 48.62 3.92
C MET A 44 1.98 48.01 2.77
N ALA A 45 2.59 48.84 1.92
CA ALA A 45 3.48 48.39 0.85
C ALA A 45 4.72 47.64 1.38
N CYS A 46 5.28 48.07 2.50
CA CYS A 46 6.39 47.37 3.13
C CYS A 46 5.99 45.97 3.65
N LEU A 47 4.83 45.90 4.30
CA LEU A 47 4.29 44.63 4.79
C LEU A 47 3.98 43.66 3.62
N ALA A 48 3.41 44.17 2.51
CA ALA A 48 3.20 43.42 1.30
C ALA A 48 4.53 42.88 0.72
N GLY A 49 5.57 43.69 0.66
CA GLY A 49 6.90 43.26 0.22
C GLY A 49 7.47 42.13 1.07
N VAL A 50 7.35 42.24 2.41
CA VAL A 50 7.77 41.16 3.33
C VAL A 50 6.99 39.88 3.08
N LEU A 51 5.67 39.97 2.88
CA LEU A 51 4.85 38.79 2.60
C LEU A 51 5.25 38.09 1.28
N VAL A 52 5.59 38.85 0.23
CA VAL A 52 6.06 38.27 -1.04
C VAL A 52 7.37 37.52 -0.85
N VAL A 53 8.33 38.10 -0.13
CA VAL A 53 9.63 37.48 0.16
C VAL A 53 9.44 36.21 1.01
N VAL A 54 8.59 36.25 2.03
CA VAL A 54 8.27 35.09 2.88
C VAL A 54 7.61 33.98 2.06
N SER A 55 6.64 34.33 1.22
CA SER A 55 5.94 33.38 0.33
C SER A 55 6.92 32.71 -0.63
N TYR A 56 7.85 33.46 -1.21
CA TYR A 56 8.89 32.92 -2.08
C TYR A 56 9.79 31.95 -1.35
N ASN A 57 10.28 32.31 -0.17
CA ASN A 57 11.15 31.46 0.64
C ASN A 57 10.45 30.19 1.15
N MET A 58 9.12 30.25 1.34
CA MET A 58 8.31 29.12 1.79
C MET A 58 7.82 28.23 0.64
N SER A 59 7.90 28.68 -0.61
CA SER A 59 7.34 27.95 -1.75
C SER A 59 8.04 26.62 -2.05
N GLU A 60 9.23 26.37 -1.45
CA GLU A 60 10.02 25.15 -1.67
C GLU A 60 10.09 24.72 -3.14
N TRP A 61 10.32 25.68 -4.02
CA TRP A 61 10.36 25.48 -5.46
C TRP A 61 11.11 24.21 -5.91
N ARG A 62 12.22 23.88 -5.21
CA ARG A 62 13.01 22.68 -5.51
C ARG A 62 12.22 21.39 -5.24
N SER A 63 11.41 21.37 -4.20
CA SER A 63 10.53 20.23 -3.85
C SER A 63 9.44 20.05 -4.88
N ILE A 64 8.87 21.13 -5.43
CA ILE A 64 7.89 21.09 -6.53
C ILE A 64 8.50 20.44 -7.78
N VAL A 65 9.70 20.86 -8.17
CA VAL A 65 10.41 20.28 -9.33
C VAL A 65 10.77 18.81 -9.08
N ALA A 66 11.16 18.44 -7.87
CA ALA A 66 11.42 17.04 -7.53
C ALA A 66 10.14 16.20 -7.59
N LEU A 67 9.02 16.73 -7.12
CA LEU A 67 7.73 16.05 -7.14
C LEU A 67 7.18 15.88 -8.56
N ALA A 68 7.49 16.79 -9.47
CA ALA A 68 7.15 16.65 -10.89
C ALA A 68 7.83 15.43 -11.57
N LYS A 69 8.95 14.95 -11.00
CA LYS A 69 9.65 13.72 -11.41
C LYS A 69 9.19 12.47 -10.66
N ALA A 70 8.38 12.63 -9.61
CA ALA A 70 7.79 11.57 -8.81
C ALA A 70 6.61 10.89 -9.56
N PRO A 71 6.01 9.83 -9.02
CA PRO A 71 4.82 9.20 -9.60
C PRO A 71 3.72 10.23 -9.87
N LYS A 72 3.10 10.12 -11.04
CA LYS A 72 2.05 11.08 -11.50
C LYS A 72 0.91 11.29 -10.50
N SER A 73 0.59 10.26 -9.69
CA SER A 73 -0.43 10.35 -8.65
C SER A 73 -0.13 11.44 -7.62
N ASP A 74 1.12 11.53 -7.17
CA ASP A 74 1.51 12.46 -6.10
C ASP A 74 1.54 13.89 -6.62
N PHE A 75 1.96 14.07 -7.87
CA PHE A 75 1.89 15.37 -8.56
C PHE A 75 0.44 15.83 -8.75
N ILE A 76 -0.49 14.93 -9.12
CA ILE A 76 -1.92 15.27 -9.28
C ILE A 76 -2.51 15.72 -7.95
N VAL A 77 -2.24 15.01 -6.85
CA VAL A 77 -2.71 15.41 -5.51
C VAL A 77 -2.21 16.81 -5.17
N MET A 78 -0.91 17.07 -5.34
CA MET A 78 -0.32 18.38 -5.08
C MET A 78 -0.99 19.47 -5.93
N ALA A 79 -1.11 19.26 -7.24
CA ALA A 79 -1.68 20.25 -8.14
C ALA A 79 -3.15 20.57 -7.81
N VAL A 80 -3.97 19.54 -7.55
CA VAL A 80 -5.37 19.70 -7.16
C VAL A 80 -5.49 20.45 -5.84
N THR A 81 -4.72 20.04 -4.82
CA THR A 81 -4.72 20.69 -3.50
C THR A 81 -4.30 22.16 -3.62
N PHE A 82 -3.27 22.47 -4.43
CA PHE A 82 -2.79 23.82 -4.67
C PHE A 82 -3.88 24.69 -5.30
N VAL A 83 -4.53 24.21 -6.36
CA VAL A 83 -5.61 24.94 -7.04
C VAL A 83 -6.80 25.18 -6.10
N LEU A 84 -7.19 24.16 -5.32
CA LEU A 84 -8.28 24.29 -4.35
C LEU A 84 -7.94 25.29 -3.24
N THR A 85 -6.69 25.37 -2.80
CA THR A 85 -6.24 26.35 -1.80
C THR A 85 -6.37 27.80 -2.32
N ILE A 86 -6.20 28.00 -3.63
CA ILE A 86 -6.34 29.33 -4.23
C ILE A 86 -7.82 29.72 -4.41
N ILE A 87 -8.68 28.77 -4.82
CA ILE A 87 -10.08 29.03 -5.17
C ILE A 87 -10.98 29.09 -3.92
N PHE A 88 -10.74 28.20 -2.96
CA PHE A 88 -11.56 28.09 -1.74
C PHE A 88 -10.75 28.56 -0.53
N ASP A 89 -10.38 27.61 0.32
CA ASP A 89 -9.53 27.83 1.49
C ASP A 89 -8.66 26.60 1.78
N LEU A 90 -7.77 26.74 2.74
CA LEU A 90 -6.84 25.68 3.14
C LEU A 90 -7.57 24.46 3.71
N THR A 91 -8.70 24.65 4.39
CA THR A 91 -9.44 23.56 5.05
C THR A 91 -10.04 22.61 4.01
N ILE A 92 -10.80 23.17 3.07
CA ILE A 92 -11.41 22.41 1.97
C ILE A 92 -10.35 21.74 1.10
N ALA A 93 -9.24 22.46 0.84
CA ALA A 93 -8.14 21.92 0.04
C ALA A 93 -7.49 20.69 0.71
N ILE A 94 -7.31 20.72 2.03
CA ILE A 94 -6.75 19.59 2.79
C ILE A 94 -7.73 18.41 2.78
N GLU A 95 -9.01 18.63 3.01
CA GLU A 95 -10.03 17.57 3.04
C GLU A 95 -10.10 16.84 1.70
N ILE A 96 -10.25 17.58 0.61
CA ILE A 96 -10.34 17.00 -0.74
C ILE A 96 -8.99 16.38 -1.15
N GLY A 97 -7.88 17.05 -0.86
CA GLY A 97 -6.54 16.54 -1.15
C GLY A 97 -6.23 15.23 -0.44
N LEU A 98 -6.60 15.13 0.84
CA LEU A 98 -6.46 13.90 1.62
C LEU A 98 -7.32 12.76 1.07
N LEU A 99 -8.59 13.04 0.74
CA LEU A 99 -9.49 12.06 0.13
C LEU A 99 -8.93 11.54 -1.19
N LEU A 100 -8.47 12.43 -2.06
CA LEU A 100 -7.86 12.08 -3.34
C LEU A 100 -6.58 11.25 -3.15
N ALA A 101 -5.73 11.63 -2.19
CA ALA A 101 -4.52 10.91 -1.86
C ALA A 101 -4.81 9.47 -1.40
N ILE A 102 -5.83 9.28 -0.54
CA ILE A 102 -6.26 7.96 -0.08
C ILE A 102 -6.76 7.10 -1.25
N ILE A 103 -7.60 7.66 -2.13
CA ILE A 103 -8.13 6.93 -3.30
C ILE A 103 -6.99 6.49 -4.23
N LEU A 104 -6.05 7.39 -4.54
CA LEU A 104 -4.92 7.06 -5.41
C LEU A 104 -3.93 6.09 -4.75
N PHE A 105 -3.74 6.19 -3.43
CA PHE A 105 -2.95 5.22 -2.68
C PHE A 105 -3.57 3.81 -2.71
N LEU A 106 -4.88 3.70 -2.49
CA LEU A 106 -5.59 2.42 -2.60
C LEU A 106 -5.49 1.82 -4.01
N LYS A 107 -5.67 2.65 -5.04
CA LYS A 107 -5.49 2.22 -6.44
C LYS A 107 -4.08 1.68 -6.67
N ARG A 108 -3.05 2.43 -6.26
CA ARG A 108 -1.64 2.02 -6.42
C ARG A 108 -1.32 0.74 -5.67
N THR A 109 -1.85 0.56 -4.46
CA THR A 109 -1.66 -0.66 -3.66
C THR A 109 -2.32 -1.87 -4.35
N ASN A 110 -3.49 -1.68 -4.96
CA ASN A 110 -4.17 -2.70 -5.76
C ASN A 110 -3.37 -3.10 -7.01
N GLU A 111 -2.78 -2.13 -7.70
CA GLU A 111 -1.97 -2.38 -8.90
C GLU A 111 -0.65 -3.08 -8.56
N ALA A 112 -0.08 -2.81 -7.38
CA ALA A 112 1.16 -3.41 -6.92
C ALA A 112 1.04 -4.90 -6.57
N THR A 113 -0.16 -5.39 -6.25
CA THR A 113 -0.36 -6.81 -5.96
C THR A 113 -0.52 -7.61 -7.24
N VAL A 114 0.33 -8.59 -7.42
CA VAL A 114 0.37 -9.48 -8.60
C VAL A 114 0.05 -10.89 -8.18
N ILE A 115 -0.78 -11.57 -8.95
CA ILE A 115 -1.02 -13.02 -8.83
C ILE A 115 -0.35 -13.68 -10.01
N ARG A 116 0.49 -14.68 -9.74
CA ARG A 116 1.17 -15.48 -10.75
C ARG A 116 0.66 -16.91 -10.68
N ALA A 117 0.35 -17.49 -11.83
CA ALA A 117 -0.02 -18.89 -11.96
C ALA A 117 1.14 -19.68 -12.57
N PHE A 118 1.43 -20.84 -11.99
CA PHE A 118 2.43 -21.78 -12.47
C PHE A 118 1.73 -23.11 -12.73
N THR A 119 1.65 -23.52 -13.97
CA THR A 119 1.18 -24.82 -14.41
C THR A 119 2.35 -25.59 -15.00
N GLY A 120 2.39 -26.91 -14.84
CA GLY A 120 3.52 -27.83 -15.05
C GLY A 120 4.36 -27.76 -16.32
N GLU A 121 4.04 -26.90 -17.29
CA GLU A 121 4.89 -26.49 -18.40
C GLU A 121 5.19 -25.00 -18.25
N ILE A 122 6.41 -24.70 -17.79
CA ILE A 122 6.92 -23.34 -17.70
C ILE A 122 7.39 -22.95 -19.09
N ASP A 123 6.69 -22.01 -19.74
CA ASP A 123 7.14 -21.41 -20.98
C ASP A 123 8.39 -20.53 -20.69
N PRO A 124 9.59 -20.91 -21.19
CA PRO A 124 10.83 -20.17 -20.93
C PRO A 124 10.80 -18.73 -21.50
N ALA A 125 9.84 -18.39 -22.35
CA ALA A 125 9.73 -17.08 -22.98
C ALA A 125 9.14 -15.98 -22.09
N GLN A 126 8.57 -16.31 -20.92
CA GLN A 126 8.05 -15.34 -19.96
C GLN A 126 9.03 -14.97 -18.82
N GLN A 127 10.29 -15.37 -18.94
CA GLN A 127 11.37 -15.02 -18.02
C GLN A 127 11.93 -13.61 -18.30
N THR A 128 11.14 -12.57 -18.14
CA THR A 128 11.69 -11.23 -18.13
C THR A 128 11.70 -10.69 -16.70
N ASP A 129 12.93 -10.49 -16.16
CA ASP A 129 13.29 -9.66 -15.01
C ASP A 129 12.79 -10.06 -13.61
N ILE A 130 13.24 -11.21 -13.07
CA ILE A 130 13.34 -11.34 -11.61
C ILE A 130 14.59 -12.13 -11.24
N ARG A 131 15.57 -11.47 -10.64
CA ARG A 131 16.66 -12.09 -9.87
C ARG A 131 16.06 -12.72 -8.63
N LEU A 132 16.01 -14.04 -8.59
CA LEU A 132 15.33 -14.80 -7.55
C LEU A 132 16.35 -15.44 -6.61
N ASN A 133 16.21 -15.16 -5.32
CA ASN A 133 16.92 -15.83 -4.24
C ASN A 133 16.31 -17.23 -4.03
N GLY A 134 17.12 -18.24 -4.01
CA GLY A 134 17.08 -19.61 -3.42
C GLY A 134 15.78 -20.38 -3.17
N ASN A 135 14.60 -19.90 -3.55
CA ASN A 135 13.29 -20.54 -3.40
C ASN A 135 12.44 -20.40 -4.67
N ASP A 136 13.08 -20.51 -5.83
CA ASP A 136 12.46 -20.29 -7.11
C ASP A 136 11.52 -21.43 -7.48
N LEU A 137 10.24 -21.13 -7.71
CA LEU A 137 9.27 -22.07 -8.24
C LEU A 137 9.71 -22.62 -9.60
N ASP A 138 10.47 -21.84 -10.38
CA ASP A 138 11.01 -22.21 -11.68
C ASP A 138 12.01 -23.39 -11.66
N LYS A 139 12.53 -23.72 -10.46
CA LYS A 139 13.47 -24.85 -10.22
C LYS A 139 12.79 -26.02 -9.52
N LEU A 140 11.54 -25.86 -9.06
CA LEU A 140 10.83 -26.88 -8.35
C LEU A 140 9.97 -27.70 -9.31
N HIS A 141 10.10 -29.02 -9.24
CA HIS A 141 9.24 -29.92 -9.98
C HIS A 141 7.82 -29.83 -9.43
N ILE A 142 6.86 -29.33 -10.23
CA ILE A 142 5.45 -29.31 -9.88
C ILE A 142 4.86 -30.68 -10.26
N PRO A 143 4.23 -31.41 -9.31
CA PRO A 143 3.63 -32.70 -9.61
C PRO A 143 2.55 -32.58 -10.70
N PRO A 144 2.33 -33.64 -11.51
CA PRO A 144 1.25 -33.63 -12.50
C PRO A 144 -0.11 -33.41 -11.81
N TYR A 145 -1.05 -32.81 -12.51
CA TYR A 145 -2.38 -32.47 -12.00
C TYR A 145 -2.39 -31.48 -10.82
N THR A 146 -1.32 -30.69 -10.67
CA THR A 146 -1.17 -29.67 -9.63
C THR A 146 -0.99 -28.31 -10.28
N GLU A 147 -1.75 -27.32 -9.81
CA GLU A 147 -1.59 -25.91 -10.18
C GLU A 147 -1.10 -25.11 -8.97
N VAL A 148 -0.19 -24.17 -9.19
CA VAL A 148 0.38 -23.31 -8.15
C VAL A 148 0.07 -21.85 -8.46
N TYR A 149 -0.51 -21.14 -7.51
CA TYR A 149 -0.73 -19.71 -7.57
C TYR A 149 0.11 -19.03 -6.50
N GLU A 150 0.86 -18.00 -6.86
CA GLU A 150 1.58 -17.16 -5.91
C GLU A 150 0.91 -15.79 -5.83
N ILE A 151 0.57 -15.36 -4.61
CA ILE A 151 0.09 -14.00 -4.32
C ILE A 151 1.27 -13.19 -3.82
N ASP A 152 1.60 -12.12 -4.56
CA ASP A 152 2.65 -11.17 -4.22
C ASP A 152 2.02 -9.85 -3.80
N GLY A 153 1.90 -9.63 -2.49
CA GLY A 153 1.28 -8.46 -1.87
C GLY A 153 0.17 -8.79 -0.88
N PRO A 154 -0.46 -7.78 -0.27
CA PRO A 154 -1.55 -7.97 0.69
C PRO A 154 -2.80 -8.56 0.03
N TYR A 155 -3.47 -9.48 0.74
CA TYR A 155 -4.69 -10.14 0.23
C TYR A 155 -5.94 -9.45 0.81
N PHE A 156 -6.52 -8.54 0.05
CA PHE A 156 -7.63 -7.70 0.47
C PHE A 156 -8.65 -7.48 -0.67
N PHE A 157 -9.71 -6.71 -0.42
CA PHE A 157 -10.86 -6.56 -1.32
C PHE A 157 -10.52 -6.31 -2.81
N GLY A 158 -9.43 -5.62 -3.11
CA GLY A 158 -9.06 -5.29 -4.49
C GLY A 158 -8.48 -6.45 -5.31
N ILE A 159 -8.06 -7.53 -4.68
CA ILE A 159 -7.40 -8.67 -5.35
C ILE A 159 -8.36 -9.81 -5.62
N ALA A 160 -9.44 -9.88 -4.88
CA ALA A 160 -10.41 -10.94 -4.98
C ALA A 160 -10.89 -11.18 -6.42
N ASN A 161 -11.27 -10.12 -7.09
CA ASN A 161 -11.75 -10.20 -8.48
C ASN A 161 -10.65 -10.67 -9.43
N LYS A 162 -9.39 -10.25 -9.23
CA LYS A 162 -8.25 -10.70 -10.05
C LYS A 162 -7.99 -12.19 -9.89
N PHE A 163 -8.17 -12.71 -8.68
CA PHE A 163 -7.99 -14.13 -8.41
C PHE A 163 -9.10 -14.99 -9.04
N ASP A 164 -10.34 -14.54 -8.98
CA ASP A 164 -11.48 -15.19 -9.62
C ASP A 164 -11.32 -15.27 -11.14
N ASP A 165 -10.89 -14.20 -11.79
CA ASP A 165 -10.64 -14.16 -13.23
C ASP A 165 -9.54 -15.13 -13.66
N ILE A 166 -8.46 -15.23 -12.90
CA ILE A 166 -7.35 -16.14 -13.18
C ILE A 166 -7.78 -17.59 -12.93
N SER A 167 -8.47 -17.85 -11.83
CA SER A 167 -8.91 -19.20 -11.49
C SER A 167 -9.95 -19.76 -12.46
N GLN A 168 -10.73 -18.89 -13.10
CA GLN A 168 -11.68 -19.29 -14.14
C GLN A 168 -11.00 -19.59 -15.49
N ARG A 169 -9.90 -18.90 -15.81
CA ARG A 169 -9.19 -19.05 -17.10
C ARG A 169 -8.25 -20.25 -17.14
N ILE A 170 -7.72 -20.69 -15.99
CA ILE A 170 -6.68 -21.73 -15.92
C ILE A 170 -7.23 -23.07 -15.40
N GLY A 171 -8.53 -23.20 -15.17
CA GLY A 171 -9.13 -24.47 -14.81
C GLY A 171 -9.06 -25.47 -15.97
N ALA A 172 -7.86 -26.00 -16.27
CA ALA A 172 -7.71 -27.08 -17.23
C ALA A 172 -8.36 -28.35 -16.65
N ASP A 173 -9.15 -29.03 -17.45
CA ASP A 173 -9.75 -30.31 -17.13
C ASP A 173 -8.69 -31.30 -16.63
N GLY A 174 -8.90 -31.84 -15.43
CA GLY A 174 -8.03 -32.88 -14.88
C GLY A 174 -7.14 -32.50 -13.70
N GLN A 175 -7.10 -31.21 -13.26
CA GLN A 175 -6.36 -30.82 -12.06
C GLN A 175 -6.98 -31.42 -10.79
N ARG A 176 -6.14 -31.84 -9.83
CA ARG A 176 -6.56 -32.48 -8.56
C ARG A 176 -6.17 -31.66 -7.34
N VAL A 177 -5.08 -30.88 -7.43
CA VAL A 177 -4.56 -30.08 -6.33
C VAL A 177 -4.32 -28.65 -6.78
N ARG A 178 -4.72 -27.72 -5.93
CA ARG A 178 -4.46 -26.28 -6.08
C ARG A 178 -3.64 -25.80 -4.90
N ILE A 179 -2.41 -25.33 -5.14
CA ILE A 179 -1.54 -24.76 -4.14
C ILE A 179 -1.62 -23.25 -4.22
N LEU A 180 -1.97 -22.60 -3.11
CA LEU A 180 -1.95 -21.15 -2.98
C LEU A 180 -0.73 -20.73 -2.12
N ARG A 181 0.28 -20.13 -2.75
CA ARG A 181 1.48 -19.66 -2.08
C ARG A 181 1.25 -18.25 -1.55
N MET A 182 1.31 -18.10 -0.22
CA MET A 182 1.00 -16.86 0.51
C MET A 182 2.22 -16.26 1.22
N ARG A 183 3.45 -16.65 0.86
CA ARG A 183 4.68 -16.21 1.54
C ARG A 183 4.83 -14.69 1.56
N LYS A 184 4.39 -14.01 0.50
CA LYS A 184 4.49 -12.57 0.35
C LYS A 184 3.21 -11.83 0.77
N VAL A 185 2.21 -12.55 1.27
CA VAL A 185 0.99 -11.96 1.82
C VAL A 185 1.28 -11.42 3.21
N SER A 186 1.30 -10.09 3.35
CA SER A 186 1.58 -9.43 4.62
C SER A 186 0.39 -9.44 5.58
N PHE A 187 -0.83 -9.32 5.07
CA PHE A 187 -2.07 -9.40 5.82
C PHE A 187 -3.24 -9.84 4.92
N ILE A 188 -4.32 -10.30 5.55
CA ILE A 188 -5.58 -10.63 4.92
C ILE A 188 -6.72 -9.93 5.67
N ASP A 189 -7.66 -9.32 4.94
CA ASP A 189 -8.84 -8.67 5.50
C ASP A 189 -10.07 -9.60 5.45
N SER A 190 -11.21 -9.11 5.95
CA SER A 190 -12.46 -9.87 5.96
C SER A 190 -12.94 -10.27 4.56
N THR A 191 -12.71 -9.42 3.56
CA THR A 191 -13.04 -9.71 2.18
C THR A 191 -12.13 -10.79 1.61
N GLY A 192 -10.83 -10.71 1.90
CA GLY A 192 -9.86 -11.74 1.53
C GLY A 192 -10.18 -13.10 2.15
N ILE A 193 -10.61 -13.14 3.41
CA ILE A 193 -11.08 -14.35 4.09
C ILE A 193 -12.28 -14.95 3.37
N HIS A 194 -13.31 -14.14 3.10
CA HIS A 194 -14.50 -14.58 2.38
C HIS A 194 -14.18 -15.14 1.00
N ASN A 195 -13.30 -14.48 0.27
CA ASN A 195 -12.89 -14.95 -1.05
C ASN A 195 -12.06 -16.23 -1.00
N LEU A 196 -11.21 -16.39 0.01
CA LEU A 196 -10.50 -17.64 0.22
C LEU A 196 -11.46 -18.79 0.57
N GLU A 197 -12.50 -18.53 1.35
CA GLU A 197 -13.55 -19.49 1.63
C GLU A 197 -14.32 -19.88 0.36
N GLN A 198 -14.71 -18.91 -0.45
CA GLN A 198 -15.36 -19.17 -1.74
C GLN A 198 -14.46 -19.98 -2.67
N LEU A 199 -13.17 -19.65 -2.73
CA LEU A 199 -12.20 -20.41 -3.50
C LEU A 199 -12.12 -21.87 -3.03
N TYR A 200 -12.07 -22.09 -1.72
CA TYR A 200 -12.10 -23.42 -1.15
C TYR A 200 -13.35 -24.19 -1.56
N GLN A 201 -14.54 -23.60 -1.41
CA GLN A 201 -15.81 -24.21 -1.78
C GLN A 201 -15.89 -24.54 -3.27
N ARG A 202 -15.42 -23.64 -4.15
CA ARG A 202 -15.34 -23.89 -5.60
C ARG A 202 -14.37 -25.02 -5.91
N SER A 203 -13.18 -25.02 -5.29
CA SER A 203 -12.20 -26.09 -5.46
C SER A 203 -12.78 -27.45 -5.08
N GLN A 204 -13.47 -27.53 -3.96
CA GLN A 204 -14.13 -28.76 -3.50
C GLN A 204 -15.21 -29.25 -4.50
N ARG A 205 -16.03 -28.34 -5.04
CA ARG A 205 -17.06 -28.68 -6.05
C ARG A 205 -16.45 -29.25 -7.34
N CYS A 206 -15.25 -28.78 -7.71
CA CYS A 206 -14.49 -29.28 -8.86
C CYS A 206 -13.63 -30.52 -8.54
N GLY A 207 -13.70 -31.06 -7.31
CA GLY A 207 -12.88 -32.20 -6.89
C GLY A 207 -11.42 -31.85 -6.62
N LEU A 208 -11.08 -30.55 -6.54
CA LEU A 208 -9.74 -30.03 -6.27
C LEU A 208 -9.51 -29.90 -4.77
N THR A 209 -8.34 -30.33 -4.30
CA THR A 209 -7.90 -30.09 -2.92
C THR A 209 -7.10 -28.79 -2.85
N LEU A 210 -7.51 -27.86 -2.00
CA LEU A 210 -6.77 -26.61 -1.75
C LEU A 210 -5.68 -26.83 -0.70
N VAL A 211 -4.45 -26.44 -1.04
CA VAL A 211 -3.28 -26.46 -0.15
C VAL A 211 -2.73 -25.05 -0.02
N LEU A 212 -2.52 -24.57 1.20
CA LEU A 212 -1.89 -23.27 1.47
C LEU A 212 -0.40 -23.47 1.77
N SER A 213 0.44 -22.58 1.23
CA SER A 213 1.88 -22.63 1.41
C SER A 213 2.45 -21.28 1.83
N GLY A 214 3.37 -21.29 2.82
CA GLY A 214 4.09 -20.09 3.24
C GLY A 214 3.23 -19.08 3.97
N VAL A 215 2.19 -19.52 4.67
CA VAL A 215 1.32 -18.63 5.46
C VAL A 215 2.12 -18.09 6.64
N ASN A 216 2.25 -16.77 6.76
CA ASN A 216 2.89 -16.14 7.91
C ASN A 216 2.01 -16.23 9.17
N GLU A 217 2.59 -16.02 10.34
CA GLU A 217 1.91 -16.17 11.61
C GLU A 217 0.69 -15.23 11.76
N ASN A 218 0.78 -13.99 11.30
CA ASN A 218 -0.32 -13.03 11.37
C ASN A 218 -1.51 -13.49 10.52
N VAL A 219 -1.25 -13.93 9.30
CA VAL A 219 -2.28 -14.44 8.38
C VAL A 219 -2.85 -15.75 8.94
N PHE A 220 -2.01 -16.65 9.45
CA PHE A 220 -2.44 -17.92 10.06
C PHE A 220 -3.40 -17.69 11.23
N ASN A 221 -3.05 -16.80 12.16
CA ASN A 221 -3.90 -16.44 13.30
C ASN A 221 -5.26 -15.86 12.85
N THR A 222 -5.24 -15.08 11.77
CA THR A 222 -6.47 -14.52 11.20
C THR A 222 -7.35 -15.60 10.57
N LEU A 223 -6.78 -16.53 9.82
CA LEU A 223 -7.47 -17.69 9.24
C LEU A 223 -8.00 -18.65 10.31
N GLU A 224 -7.25 -18.84 11.41
CA GLU A 224 -7.67 -19.68 12.53
C GLU A 224 -8.88 -19.10 13.25
N LYS A 225 -8.86 -17.78 13.55
CA LYS A 225 -9.99 -17.05 14.14
C LYS A 225 -11.24 -17.09 13.24
N ALA A 226 -11.06 -17.05 11.93
CA ALA A 226 -12.13 -17.17 10.96
C ALA A 226 -12.65 -18.61 10.74
N GLY A 227 -12.01 -19.62 11.36
CA GLY A 227 -12.39 -21.03 11.21
C GLY A 227 -11.90 -21.71 9.93
N LEU A 228 -11.23 -20.98 9.04
CA LEU A 228 -10.75 -21.52 7.76
C LEU A 228 -9.67 -22.59 7.91
N VAL A 229 -8.87 -22.54 8.97
CA VAL A 229 -7.87 -23.59 9.27
C VAL A 229 -8.54 -24.95 9.51
N LYS A 230 -9.71 -24.96 10.17
CA LYS A 230 -10.48 -26.18 10.39
C LYS A 230 -11.16 -26.67 9.10
N LEU A 231 -11.60 -25.74 8.26
CA LEU A 231 -12.31 -26.03 7.02
C LEU A 231 -11.34 -26.64 5.98
N ILE A 232 -10.16 -26.04 5.79
CA ILE A 232 -9.14 -26.46 4.82
C ILE A 232 -8.43 -27.73 5.28
N GLY A 233 -8.29 -27.91 6.62
CA GLY A 233 -7.51 -28.97 7.26
C GLY A 233 -6.07 -28.50 7.53
N ARG A 234 -5.59 -28.72 8.75
CA ARG A 234 -4.25 -28.28 9.17
C ARG A 234 -3.14 -28.99 8.38
N GLU A 235 -3.39 -30.21 7.92
CA GLU A 235 -2.52 -30.99 7.05
C GLU A 235 -2.33 -30.37 5.66
N ASN A 236 -3.23 -29.53 5.20
CA ASN A 236 -3.18 -28.84 3.91
C ASN A 236 -2.60 -27.42 4.04
N ILE A 237 -2.12 -27.02 5.23
CA ILE A 237 -1.43 -25.73 5.45
C ILE A 237 0.03 -26.02 5.78
N ARG A 238 0.94 -25.58 4.90
CA ARG A 238 2.36 -25.86 4.98
C ARG A 238 3.19 -24.59 5.05
N ASN A 239 4.24 -24.60 5.88
CA ASN A 239 5.10 -23.43 6.07
C ASN A 239 5.97 -23.12 4.83
N HIS A 240 6.27 -24.15 4.01
CA HIS A 240 7.15 -24.01 2.84
C HIS A 240 6.54 -24.70 1.62
N ILE A 241 6.92 -24.20 0.44
CA ILE A 241 6.43 -24.73 -0.84
C ILE A 241 6.79 -26.21 -1.02
N ASN A 242 7.97 -26.65 -0.59
CA ASN A 242 8.37 -28.06 -0.70
C ASN A 242 7.43 -28.99 0.08
N GLY A 243 6.98 -28.59 1.26
CA GLY A 243 5.99 -29.33 2.02
C GLY A 243 4.60 -29.35 1.38
N ALA A 244 4.24 -28.27 0.66
CA ALA A 244 2.98 -28.22 -0.08
C ALA A 244 3.03 -29.09 -1.34
N LEU A 245 4.16 -29.12 -2.05
CA LEU A 245 4.37 -30.00 -3.21
C LEU A 245 4.39 -31.49 -2.81
N ALA A 246 5.07 -31.83 -1.72
CA ALA A 246 5.02 -33.19 -1.18
C ALA A 246 3.59 -33.62 -0.82
N ARG A 247 2.82 -32.71 -0.18
CA ARG A 247 1.39 -32.95 0.10
C ARG A 247 0.56 -33.14 -1.17
N ALA A 248 0.85 -32.34 -2.20
CA ALA A 248 0.19 -32.50 -3.51
C ALA A 248 0.47 -33.87 -4.13
N GLU A 249 1.71 -34.36 -4.08
CA GLU A 249 2.05 -35.70 -4.55
C GLU A 249 1.31 -36.80 -3.80
N GLU A 250 1.19 -36.70 -2.48
CA GLU A 250 0.40 -37.63 -1.66
C GLU A 250 -1.05 -37.72 -2.13
N ILE A 251 -1.68 -36.53 -2.33
CA ILE A 251 -3.08 -36.44 -2.76
C ILE A 251 -3.26 -36.99 -4.18
N VAL A 252 -2.34 -36.72 -5.09
CA VAL A 252 -2.41 -37.23 -6.46
C VAL A 252 -2.23 -38.73 -6.51
N LYS A 253 -1.38 -39.33 -5.64
CA LYS A 253 -1.16 -40.76 -5.57
C LYS A 253 -2.31 -41.53 -4.87
N SER A 254 -3.07 -40.85 -4.00
CA SER A 254 -4.17 -41.45 -3.25
C SER A 254 -5.53 -41.46 -3.98
N LYS A 255 -5.63 -40.75 -5.08
CA LYS A 255 -6.82 -40.67 -5.96
C LYS A 255 -6.51 -41.21 -7.36
#